data_0f837c6998f414ef111da4d540453f86
#
_entry.id   0f837c6998f414ef111da4d540453f86
#
_cell.length_a   1.000
_cell.length_b   1.000
_cell.length_c   1.000
_cell.angle_alpha   90.00
_cell.angle_beta   90.00
_cell.angle_gamma   90.00
#
_symmetry.space_group_name_H-M   'P 1'
#
loop_
_entity.id
_entity.type
_entity.pdbx_description
1 polymer ?
#
loop_
_entity_poly.entity_id
_entity_poly.type
_entity_poly.pdbx_seq_one_letter_code
_entity_poly.pdbx_strand_id
1 'polypeptide(L)'
;MTKFICETKNLSKKYKDFYALKNVNLTIPKGEIYGLVGENGAGKTTLIRLLTGLNFKSEGEIILFGHNDNLQYERLKIGCTIEMPALYKDMTASQNLEVQRIQRGIPNKSCIADTLELIGLSNAGKKRVANFSLGMKQRLALGVALLGEPEFLILDEPVNGL
;
A
#
# COMPACT_ATOMS: atom_id res chain seq x y z
N MET A 1 -10.96 17.10 -13.97
CA MET A 1 -10.41 15.81 -13.49
C MET A 1 -8.90 15.95 -13.39
N THR A 2 -8.30 15.60 -12.27
CA THR A 2 -6.84 15.68 -12.09
C THR A 2 -6.16 14.67 -13.02
N LYS A 3 -5.15 15.14 -13.77
CA LYS A 3 -4.36 14.32 -14.69
C LYS A 3 -3.45 13.33 -13.96
N PHE A 4 -3.05 13.67 -12.74
CA PHE A 4 -2.10 12.93 -11.93
C PHE A 4 -2.74 12.41 -10.65
N ILE A 5 -2.36 11.19 -10.25
CA ILE A 5 -2.84 10.55 -9.02
C ILE A 5 -1.93 10.90 -7.83
N CYS A 6 -0.63 11.12 -8.11
CA CYS A 6 0.37 11.49 -7.11
C CYS A 6 1.40 12.44 -7.73
N GLU A 7 1.73 13.49 -7.00
CA GLU A 7 2.83 14.40 -7.32
C GLU A 7 3.64 14.68 -6.06
N THR A 8 4.95 14.88 -6.22
CA THR A 8 5.81 15.42 -5.16
C THR A 8 6.61 16.60 -5.68
N LYS A 9 6.79 17.62 -4.83
CA LYS A 9 7.58 18.82 -5.17
C LYS A 9 8.65 19.03 -4.12
N ASN A 10 9.92 18.93 -4.54
CA ASN A 10 11.11 19.08 -3.68
C ASN A 10 11.02 18.26 -2.40
N LEU A 11 10.38 17.07 -2.49
CA LEU A 11 10.14 16.21 -1.34
C LEU A 11 11.46 15.72 -0.76
N SER A 12 11.69 15.98 0.52
CA SER A 12 12.89 15.57 1.22
C SER A 12 12.55 14.87 2.55
N LYS A 13 13.35 13.87 2.88
CA LYS A 13 13.34 13.22 4.19
C LYS A 13 14.75 13.16 4.74
N LYS A 14 14.95 13.84 5.87
CA LYS A 14 16.21 13.87 6.60
C LYS A 14 16.06 13.13 7.93
N TYR A 15 17.04 12.32 8.27
CA TYR A 15 17.21 11.67 9.57
C TYR A 15 18.52 12.17 10.17
N LYS A 16 18.46 13.00 11.21
CA LYS A 16 19.61 13.71 11.76
C LYS A 16 20.39 14.43 10.64
N ASP A 17 21.59 13.97 10.30
CA ASP A 17 22.44 14.59 9.28
C ASP A 17 22.39 13.88 7.91
N PHE A 18 21.62 12.80 7.79
CA PHE A 18 21.51 12.00 6.56
C PHE A 18 20.19 12.28 5.83
N TYR A 19 20.28 12.56 4.53
CA TYR A 19 19.11 12.64 3.66
C TYR A 19 18.80 11.26 3.06
N ALA A 20 17.71 10.66 3.48
CA ALA A 20 17.17 9.44 2.85
C ALA A 20 16.48 9.74 1.51
N LEU A 21 15.93 10.96 1.37
CA LEU A 21 15.41 11.52 0.13
C LEU A 21 15.78 13.01 0.09
N LYS A 22 16.16 13.52 -1.08
CA LYS A 22 16.51 14.93 -1.25
C LYS A 22 15.92 15.48 -2.54
N ASN A 23 15.06 16.49 -2.42
CA ASN A 23 14.45 17.22 -3.53
C ASN A 23 13.80 16.32 -4.61
N VAL A 24 13.06 15.28 -4.17
CA VAL A 24 12.40 14.36 -5.08
C VAL A 24 11.18 15.03 -5.71
N ASN A 25 11.19 15.11 -7.04
CA ASN A 25 10.07 15.56 -7.85
C ASN A 25 9.56 14.36 -8.64
N LEU A 26 8.34 13.92 -8.36
CA LEU A 26 7.69 12.76 -8.95
C LEU A 26 6.32 13.17 -9.46
N THR A 27 5.91 12.58 -10.57
CA THR A 27 4.57 12.77 -11.13
C THR A 27 4.08 11.43 -11.65
N ILE A 28 2.98 10.92 -11.09
CA ILE A 28 2.37 9.65 -11.49
C ILE A 28 1.02 9.95 -12.13
N PRO A 29 0.86 9.68 -13.43
CA PRO A 29 -0.42 9.85 -14.12
C PRO A 29 -1.48 8.88 -13.58
N LYS A 30 -2.75 9.26 -13.70
CA LYS A 30 -3.86 8.37 -13.36
C LYS A 30 -4.01 7.27 -14.42
N GLY A 31 -4.20 6.02 -13.95
CA GLY A 31 -4.43 4.86 -14.82
C GLY A 31 -3.16 4.24 -15.41
N GLU A 32 -1.98 4.69 -14.99
CA GLU A 32 -0.71 4.18 -15.47
C GLU A 32 -0.06 3.20 -14.47
N ILE A 33 0.74 2.29 -15.01
CA ILE A 33 1.64 1.46 -14.21
C ILE A 33 2.99 2.16 -14.14
N TYR A 34 3.36 2.60 -12.94
CA TYR A 34 4.61 3.33 -12.71
C TYR A 34 5.63 2.47 -11.97
N GLY A 35 6.76 2.18 -12.62
CA GLY A 35 7.87 1.42 -12.02
C GLY A 35 8.87 2.32 -11.31
N LEU A 36 9.05 2.15 -10.00
CA LEU A 36 10.08 2.81 -9.21
C LEU A 36 11.29 1.89 -9.06
N VAL A 37 12.36 2.17 -9.79
CA VAL A 37 13.57 1.36 -9.83
C VAL A 37 14.75 2.12 -9.23
N GLY A 38 15.63 1.42 -8.54
CA GLY A 38 16.84 1.98 -7.93
C GLY A 38 17.56 0.96 -7.06
N GLU A 39 18.79 1.24 -6.69
CA GLU A 39 19.61 0.40 -5.81
C GLU A 39 19.00 0.24 -4.42
N ASN A 40 19.48 -0.77 -3.69
CA ASN A 40 19.13 -0.92 -2.27
C ASN A 40 19.65 0.29 -1.48
N GLY A 41 18.79 0.85 -0.63
CA GLY A 41 19.10 2.08 0.10
C GLY A 41 18.86 3.38 -0.67
N ALA A 42 18.43 3.36 -1.94
CA ALA A 42 18.12 4.56 -2.71
C ALA A 42 16.89 5.36 -2.22
N GLY A 43 16.23 4.92 -1.15
CA GLY A 43 15.10 5.64 -0.55
C GLY A 43 13.72 5.23 -1.06
N LYS A 44 13.59 4.17 -1.89
CA LYS A 44 12.31 3.70 -2.44
C LYS A 44 11.25 3.48 -1.35
N THR A 45 11.55 2.64 -0.37
CA THR A 45 10.65 2.37 0.76
C THR A 45 10.38 3.62 1.60
N THR A 46 11.37 4.52 1.73
CA THR A 46 11.17 5.81 2.41
C THR A 46 10.15 6.67 1.66
N LEU A 47 10.24 6.76 0.34
CA LEU A 47 9.26 7.47 -0.49
C LEU A 47 7.86 6.88 -0.31
N ILE A 48 7.73 5.56 -0.41
CA ILE A 48 6.46 4.85 -0.21
C ILE A 48 5.87 5.16 1.17
N ARG A 49 6.67 5.11 2.24
CA ARG A 49 6.23 5.43 3.61
C ARG A 49 5.79 6.89 3.77
N LEU A 50 6.36 7.82 3.02
CA LEU A 50 5.91 9.23 3.01
C LEU A 50 4.57 9.38 2.30
N LEU A 51 4.39 8.76 1.13
CA LEU A 51 3.16 8.81 0.36
C LEU A 51 2.00 8.19 1.15
N THR A 52 2.23 7.04 1.78
CA THR A 52 1.22 6.33 2.57
C THR A 52 0.98 6.93 3.97
N GLY A 53 1.79 7.90 4.40
CA GLY A 53 1.63 8.56 5.69
C GLY A 53 2.20 7.79 6.88
N LEU A 54 2.95 6.71 6.64
CA LEU A 54 3.66 5.96 7.69
C LEU A 54 4.89 6.71 8.19
N ASN A 55 5.28 7.78 7.51
CA ASN A 55 6.34 8.67 7.92
C ASN A 55 6.01 10.12 7.58
N PHE A 56 6.68 11.08 8.23
CA PHE A 56 6.53 12.50 7.97
C PHE A 56 7.68 13.01 7.09
N LYS A 57 7.35 13.86 6.12
CA LYS A 57 8.33 14.58 5.31
C LYS A 57 9.11 15.60 6.16
N SER A 58 10.33 15.90 5.77
CA SER A 58 11.10 17.01 6.35
C SER A 58 10.84 18.30 5.61
N GLU A 59 10.79 18.25 4.27
CA GLU A 59 10.60 19.42 3.39
C GLU A 59 9.80 19.01 2.15
N GLY A 60 9.33 20.01 1.40
CA GLY A 60 8.63 19.83 0.14
C GLY A 60 7.14 19.52 0.30
N GLU A 61 6.51 19.08 -0.78
CA GLU A 61 5.07 18.83 -0.84
C GLU A 61 4.76 17.42 -1.36
N ILE A 62 3.64 16.87 -0.90
CA ILE A 62 2.99 15.67 -1.44
C ILE A 62 1.60 16.10 -1.87
N ILE A 63 1.21 15.74 -3.08
CA ILE A 63 -0.11 15.99 -3.65
C ILE A 63 -0.69 14.64 -4.03
N LEU A 64 -1.82 14.27 -3.45
CA LEU A 64 -2.53 13.02 -3.75
C LEU A 64 -3.91 13.38 -4.31
N PHE A 65 -4.27 12.79 -5.44
CA PHE A 65 -5.56 13.03 -6.11
C PHE A 65 -5.86 14.52 -6.37
N GLY A 66 -4.80 15.35 -6.47
CA GLY A 66 -4.88 16.80 -6.66
C GLY A 66 -4.97 17.63 -5.38
N HIS A 67 -4.92 17.01 -4.20
CA HIS A 67 -4.98 17.66 -2.89
C HIS A 67 -3.63 17.59 -2.17
N ASN A 68 -3.22 18.65 -1.51
CA ASN A 68 -2.00 18.71 -0.69
C ASN A 68 -2.28 18.99 0.80
N ASP A 69 -3.53 19.19 1.14
CA ASP A 69 -4.07 19.31 2.50
C ASP A 69 -4.90 18.08 2.85
N ASN A 70 -5.14 17.86 4.14
CA ASN A 70 -5.98 16.76 4.65
C ASN A 70 -5.67 15.39 4.05
N LEU A 71 -4.39 15.12 3.74
CA LEU A 71 -3.93 13.91 3.04
C LEU A 71 -4.35 12.60 3.73
N GLN A 72 -4.75 12.64 4.98
CA GLN A 72 -5.29 11.49 5.70
C GLN A 72 -6.54 10.89 5.01
N TYR A 73 -7.41 11.73 4.45
CA TYR A 73 -8.60 11.27 3.72
C TYR A 73 -8.23 10.72 2.34
N GLU A 74 -7.28 11.37 1.66
CA GLU A 74 -6.79 10.90 0.37
C GLU A 74 -6.08 9.54 0.50
N ARG A 75 -5.36 9.32 1.60
CA ARG A 75 -4.68 8.05 1.88
C ARG A 75 -5.62 6.87 2.10
N LEU A 76 -6.89 7.10 2.46
CA LEU A 76 -7.89 6.02 2.52
C LEU A 76 -8.18 5.39 1.16
N LYS A 77 -7.89 6.11 0.07
CA LYS A 77 -8.03 5.65 -1.32
C LYS A 77 -6.81 4.86 -1.81
N ILE A 78 -5.76 4.75 -0.97
CA ILE A 78 -4.51 4.04 -1.31
C ILE A 78 -4.56 2.64 -0.71
N GLY A 79 -4.35 1.62 -1.56
CA GLY A 79 -3.97 0.29 -1.14
C GLY A 79 -2.45 0.15 -1.17
N CYS A 80 -1.85 -0.42 -0.15
CA CYS A 80 -0.39 -0.60 -0.17
C CYS A 80 0.04 -1.92 0.47
N THR A 81 1.16 -2.46 -0.05
CA THR A 81 1.99 -3.43 0.64
C THR A 81 3.37 -2.82 0.83
N ILE A 82 3.83 -2.75 2.07
CA ILE A 82 5.18 -2.30 2.42
C ILE A 82 5.78 -3.41 3.26
N GLU A 83 6.80 -4.09 2.73
CA GLU A 83 7.34 -5.29 3.34
C GLU A 83 6.27 -6.38 3.54
N MET A 84 6.43 -7.28 4.52
CA MET A 84 5.40 -8.26 4.85
C MET A 84 4.34 -7.62 5.75
N PRO A 85 3.09 -7.51 5.32
CA PRO A 85 2.03 -6.98 6.18
C PRO A 85 1.87 -7.86 7.43
N ALA A 86 1.55 -7.22 8.54
CA ALA A 86 1.25 -7.89 9.80
C ALA A 86 -0.07 -8.67 9.66
N LEU A 87 0.02 -9.93 9.27
CA LEU A 87 -1.12 -10.84 9.21
C LEU A 87 -1.37 -11.49 10.59
N TYR A 88 -2.61 -11.55 11.00
CA TYR A 88 -3.04 -12.26 12.20
C TYR A 88 -2.97 -13.76 11.96
N LYS A 89 -1.94 -14.41 12.49
CA LYS A 89 -1.61 -15.83 12.22
C LYS A 89 -2.69 -16.79 12.69
N ASP A 90 -3.37 -16.46 13.78
CA ASP A 90 -4.43 -17.30 14.38
C ASP A 90 -5.79 -17.13 13.71
N MET A 91 -5.92 -16.21 12.77
CA MET A 91 -7.12 -15.94 12.00
C MET A 91 -7.07 -16.61 10.62
N THR A 92 -8.24 -16.81 10.01
CA THR A 92 -8.35 -17.20 8.59
C THR A 92 -8.06 -16.03 7.66
N ALA A 93 -7.97 -16.27 6.34
CA ALA A 93 -7.83 -15.21 5.35
C ALA A 93 -9.03 -14.24 5.40
N SER A 94 -10.25 -14.77 5.44
CA SER A 94 -11.47 -13.95 5.52
C SER A 94 -11.50 -13.08 6.78
N GLN A 95 -11.09 -13.61 7.93
CA GLN A 95 -11.02 -12.85 9.17
C GLN A 95 -9.96 -11.75 9.12
N ASN A 96 -8.80 -12.01 8.52
CA ASN A 96 -7.77 -10.98 8.30
C ASN A 96 -8.30 -9.84 7.43
N LEU A 97 -8.98 -10.16 6.33
CA LEU A 97 -9.59 -9.14 5.46
C LEU A 97 -10.72 -8.39 6.19
N GLU A 98 -11.53 -9.08 7.02
CA GLU A 98 -12.59 -8.42 7.80
C GLU A 98 -12.04 -7.40 8.79
N VAL A 99 -10.94 -7.72 9.49
CA VAL A 99 -10.24 -6.75 10.37
C VAL A 99 -9.82 -5.51 9.58
N GLN A 100 -9.20 -5.72 8.42
CA GLN A 100 -8.76 -4.62 7.56
C GLN A 100 -9.94 -3.79 7.01
N ARG A 101 -11.03 -4.45 6.63
CA ARG A 101 -12.26 -3.79 6.19
C ARG A 101 -12.80 -2.85 7.26
N ILE A 102 -12.89 -3.33 8.50
CA ILE A 102 -13.38 -2.54 9.65
C ILE A 102 -12.44 -1.36 9.94
N GLN A 103 -11.13 -1.62 10.01
CA GLN A 103 -10.12 -0.57 10.29
C GLN A 103 -10.11 0.55 9.25
N ARG A 104 -10.36 0.21 7.98
CA ARG A 104 -10.40 1.17 6.87
C ARG A 104 -11.78 1.79 6.65
N GLY A 105 -12.79 1.40 7.44
CA GLY A 105 -14.15 1.91 7.30
C GLY A 105 -14.84 1.53 6.00
N ILE A 106 -14.45 0.40 5.36
CA ILE A 106 -15.06 -0.06 4.11
C ILE A 106 -16.45 -0.64 4.43
N PRO A 107 -17.54 -0.06 3.93
CA PRO A 107 -18.89 -0.46 4.34
C PRO A 107 -19.32 -1.81 3.75
N ASN A 108 -18.93 -2.08 2.51
CA ASN A 108 -19.36 -3.27 1.78
C ASN A 108 -18.60 -4.52 2.24
N LYS A 109 -19.32 -5.48 2.83
CA LYS A 109 -18.74 -6.74 3.30
C LYS A 109 -18.50 -7.76 2.17
N SER A 110 -19.20 -7.65 1.04
CA SER A 110 -19.00 -8.56 -0.10
C SER A 110 -17.59 -8.46 -0.69
N CYS A 111 -16.93 -7.30 -0.55
CA CYS A 111 -15.56 -7.09 -1.02
C CYS A 111 -14.56 -8.15 -0.50
N ILE A 112 -14.86 -8.82 0.64
CA ILE A 112 -14.01 -9.89 1.18
C ILE A 112 -14.04 -11.12 0.27
N ALA A 113 -15.24 -11.55 -0.16
CA ALA A 113 -15.38 -12.70 -1.05
C ALA A 113 -14.75 -12.41 -2.41
N ASP A 114 -15.02 -11.22 -2.95
CA ASP A 114 -14.48 -10.74 -4.23
C ASP A 114 -12.94 -10.68 -4.18
N THR A 115 -12.39 -10.15 -3.09
CA THR A 115 -10.93 -10.11 -2.88
C THR A 115 -10.33 -11.51 -2.75
N LEU A 116 -10.97 -12.43 -1.99
CA LEU A 116 -10.50 -13.81 -1.86
C LEU A 116 -10.48 -14.56 -3.19
N GLU A 117 -11.46 -14.31 -4.03
CA GLU A 117 -11.51 -14.85 -5.39
C GLU A 117 -10.37 -14.30 -6.24
N LEU A 118 -10.19 -12.97 -6.25
CA LEU A 118 -9.16 -12.29 -7.01
C LEU A 118 -7.74 -12.78 -6.69
N ILE A 119 -7.44 -13.03 -5.40
CA ILE A 119 -6.14 -13.52 -4.96
C ILE A 119 -6.03 -15.06 -4.96
N GLY A 120 -7.05 -15.79 -5.43
CA GLY A 120 -7.06 -17.25 -5.50
C GLY A 120 -7.00 -17.94 -4.15
N LEU A 121 -7.65 -17.38 -3.14
CA LEU A 121 -7.73 -17.93 -1.78
C LEU A 121 -9.16 -18.29 -1.34
N SER A 122 -10.15 -18.30 -2.23
CA SER A 122 -11.54 -18.69 -1.92
C SER A 122 -11.63 -20.08 -1.27
N ASN A 123 -10.80 -21.03 -1.71
CA ASN A 123 -10.76 -22.38 -1.21
C ASN A 123 -9.91 -22.56 0.07
N ALA A 124 -9.31 -21.49 0.60
CA ALA A 124 -8.54 -21.56 1.85
C ALA A 124 -9.41 -21.89 3.07
N GLY A 125 -10.72 -21.60 2.98
CA GLY A 125 -11.73 -22.02 3.95
C GLY A 125 -11.42 -21.58 5.37
N LYS A 126 -11.48 -22.55 6.31
CA LYS A 126 -11.18 -22.33 7.73
C LYS A 126 -9.70 -22.45 8.09
N LYS A 127 -8.80 -22.62 7.13
CA LYS A 127 -7.36 -22.74 7.37
C LYS A 127 -6.82 -21.43 7.96
N ARG A 128 -6.12 -21.53 9.09
CA ARG A 128 -5.47 -20.37 9.74
C ARG A 128 -4.24 -19.93 8.95
N VAL A 129 -3.96 -18.62 8.95
CA VAL A 129 -2.81 -18.03 8.24
C VAL A 129 -1.47 -18.57 8.77
N ALA A 130 -1.40 -19.02 10.03
CA ALA A 130 -0.23 -19.72 10.56
C ALA A 130 0.20 -20.90 9.68
N ASN A 131 -0.76 -21.61 9.09
CA ASN A 131 -0.55 -22.80 8.26
C ASN A 131 -0.47 -22.50 6.75
N PHE A 132 -0.42 -21.22 6.35
CA PHE A 132 -0.27 -20.82 4.96
C PHE A 132 1.16 -20.99 4.49
N SER A 133 1.34 -21.38 3.23
CA SER A 133 2.63 -21.28 2.56
C SER A 133 3.04 -19.82 2.41
N LEU A 134 4.32 -19.56 2.10
CA LEU A 134 4.80 -18.20 1.85
C LEU A 134 3.97 -17.52 0.75
N GLY A 135 3.77 -18.18 -0.39
CA GLY A 135 2.96 -17.64 -1.49
C GLY A 135 1.50 -17.38 -1.12
N MET A 136 0.88 -18.21 -0.25
CA MET A 136 -0.47 -17.90 0.27
C MET A 136 -0.47 -16.64 1.14
N LYS A 137 0.56 -16.45 1.97
CA LYS A 137 0.69 -15.24 2.80
C LYS A 137 0.88 -13.99 1.93
N GLN A 138 1.70 -14.09 0.89
CA GLN A 138 1.90 -12.99 -0.06
C GLN A 138 0.63 -12.64 -0.83
N ARG A 139 -0.11 -13.64 -1.32
CA ARG A 139 -1.40 -13.42 -1.96
C ARG A 139 -2.39 -12.77 -1.00
N LEU A 140 -2.43 -13.19 0.26
CA LEU A 140 -3.27 -12.52 1.27
C LEU A 140 -2.82 -11.08 1.53
N ALA A 141 -1.52 -10.82 1.56
CA ALA A 141 -0.94 -9.48 1.67
C ALA A 141 -1.41 -8.58 0.52
N LEU A 142 -1.35 -9.09 -0.70
CA LEU A 142 -1.86 -8.39 -1.87
C LEU A 142 -3.38 -8.16 -1.74
N GLY A 143 -4.13 -9.14 -1.24
CA GLY A 143 -5.57 -9.00 -0.97
C GLY A 143 -5.87 -7.88 0.03
N VAL A 144 -5.06 -7.72 1.08
CA VAL A 144 -5.18 -6.59 2.01
C VAL A 144 -4.99 -5.25 1.28
N ALA A 145 -4.03 -5.14 0.37
CA ALA A 145 -3.83 -3.93 -0.41
C ALA A 145 -4.99 -3.64 -1.38
N LEU A 146 -5.54 -4.66 -2.01
CA LEU A 146 -6.62 -4.55 -2.99
C LEU A 146 -8.01 -4.37 -2.38
N LEU A 147 -8.17 -4.64 -1.07
CA LEU A 147 -9.45 -4.63 -0.39
C LEU A 147 -10.16 -3.28 -0.52
N GLY A 148 -11.39 -3.31 -1.02
CA GLY A 148 -12.21 -2.10 -1.21
C GLY A 148 -11.85 -1.29 -2.45
N GLU A 149 -11.17 -1.89 -3.42
CA GLU A 149 -10.89 -1.30 -4.75
C GLU A 149 -10.20 0.08 -4.67
N PRO A 150 -8.97 0.15 -4.14
CA PRO A 150 -8.27 1.41 -4.01
C PRO A 150 -8.05 2.10 -5.37
N GLU A 151 -8.15 3.42 -5.41
CA GLU A 151 -7.88 4.21 -6.62
C GLU A 151 -6.38 4.27 -6.96
N PHE A 152 -5.51 4.07 -5.96
CA PHE A 152 -4.05 4.04 -6.11
C PHE A 152 -3.47 2.85 -5.37
N LEU A 153 -2.75 1.99 -6.07
CA LEU A 153 -2.10 0.80 -5.51
C LEU A 153 -0.58 1.01 -5.47
N ILE A 154 0.02 0.84 -4.30
CA ILE A 154 1.47 0.94 -4.10
C ILE A 154 1.98 -0.41 -3.58
N LEU A 155 2.86 -1.03 -4.35
CA LEU A 155 3.44 -2.34 -4.02
C LEU A 155 4.96 -2.20 -3.87
N ASP A 156 5.49 -2.54 -2.69
CA ASP A 156 6.93 -2.59 -2.44
C ASP A 156 7.39 -4.04 -2.59
N GLU A 157 8.23 -4.30 -3.58
CA GLU A 157 8.81 -5.62 -3.91
C GLU A 157 7.78 -6.78 -3.93
N PRO A 158 6.67 -6.66 -4.70
CA PRO A 158 5.53 -7.58 -4.60
C PRO A 158 5.84 -9.02 -5.04
N VAL A 159 6.97 -9.25 -5.70
CA VAL A 159 7.37 -10.56 -6.25
C VAL A 159 8.42 -11.29 -5.41
N ASN A 160 8.88 -10.71 -4.31
CA ASN A 160 9.85 -11.36 -3.44
C ASN A 160 9.24 -12.61 -2.79
N GLY A 161 9.63 -13.79 -3.31
CA GLY A 161 9.20 -15.11 -2.81
C GLY A 161 8.01 -15.74 -3.56
N LEU A 162 7.70 -15.25 -4.76
CA LEU A 162 6.86 -15.97 -5.73
C LEU A 162 7.69 -16.98 -6.51
#